data_1dbff082267e7252795ba3d506db6ae4
#
_entry.id   1dbff082267e7252795ba3d506db6ae4
#
_cell.length_a   1.000
_cell.length_b   1.000
_cell.length_c   1.000
_cell.angle_alpha   90.00
_cell.angle_beta   90.00
_cell.angle_gamma   90.00
#
_symmetry.space_group_name_H-M   'P 1'
#
loop_
_entity.id
_entity.type
_entity.pdbx_description
1 polymer ?
#
loop_
_entity_poly.entity_id
_entity_poly.type
_entity_poly.pdbx_seq_one_letter_code
_entity_poly.pdbx_strand_id
1 'polypeptide(L)'
;MCRYKENIYFCFIDYAKAFGCVDHNKLWKILKEIGIPDHLTTLLRNLYADQEATVRIGHGTTAWFQIGEGVHQDCILSPCLFNLYAQYIMKNAGLDEAQAGIKIARRNINNLRYADNTTLMAESEELKSFLMKVKNESENVGLNSAFRKLRSWNLVPSLHGKEMGKQ
;
A
#
# COMPACT_ATOMS: atom_id res chain seq x y z
N MET A 1 -26.53 26.33 -8.00
CA MET A 1 -25.84 26.03 -6.73
C MET A 1 -24.38 25.77 -7.10
N CYS A 2 -23.48 26.75 -6.94
CA CYS A 2 -22.08 26.61 -7.30
C CYS A 2 -21.44 25.61 -6.33
N ARG A 3 -20.99 24.46 -6.83
CA ARG A 3 -20.10 23.58 -6.07
C ARG A 3 -18.72 24.21 -6.07
N TYR A 4 -18.19 24.42 -4.88
CA TYR A 4 -16.82 24.86 -4.70
C TYR A 4 -15.89 23.90 -5.44
N LYS A 5 -14.96 24.46 -6.23
CA LYS A 5 -13.85 23.70 -6.81
C LYS A 5 -12.87 23.43 -5.68
N GLU A 6 -12.91 22.23 -5.13
CA GLU A 6 -11.90 21.82 -4.18
C GLU A 6 -10.75 21.15 -4.94
N ASN A 7 -9.53 21.54 -4.62
CA ASN A 7 -8.35 20.93 -5.19
C ASN A 7 -8.11 19.59 -4.51
N ILE A 8 -8.00 18.54 -5.29
CA ILE A 8 -7.65 17.22 -4.78
C ILE A 8 -6.19 16.95 -5.09
N TYR A 9 -5.46 16.58 -4.05
CA TYR A 9 -4.05 16.25 -4.12
C TYR A 9 -3.87 14.74 -4.07
N PHE A 10 -3.07 14.21 -4.98
CA PHE A 10 -2.71 12.80 -5.04
C PHE A 10 -1.22 12.64 -4.76
N CYS A 11 -0.86 11.69 -3.92
CA CYS A 11 0.50 11.25 -3.72
C CYS A 11 0.62 9.77 -4.03
N PHE A 12 1.48 9.43 -5.00
CA PHE A 12 1.79 8.06 -5.36
C PHE A 12 3.01 7.59 -4.58
N ILE A 13 2.83 6.54 -3.81
CA ILE A 13 3.88 5.87 -3.05
C ILE A 13 4.25 4.60 -3.79
N ASP A 14 5.54 4.44 -4.08
CA ASP A 14 6.12 3.25 -4.64
C ASP A 14 7.16 2.72 -3.65
N TYR A 15 7.02 1.48 -3.25
CA TYR A 15 7.97 0.87 -2.33
C TYR A 15 9.11 0.22 -3.10
N ALA A 16 10.34 0.58 -2.77
CA ALA A 16 11.50 -0.05 -3.36
C ALA A 16 11.56 -1.52 -2.93
N LYS A 17 11.53 -2.45 -3.91
CA LYS A 17 11.54 -3.90 -3.65
C LYS A 17 10.47 -4.36 -2.65
N ALA A 18 9.25 -3.82 -2.75
CA ALA A 18 8.15 -4.01 -1.82
C ALA A 18 8.03 -5.44 -1.27
N PHE A 19 7.89 -6.41 -2.17
CA PHE A 19 7.75 -7.82 -1.80
C PHE A 19 9.04 -8.40 -1.19
N GLY A 20 10.21 -7.96 -1.63
CA GLY A 20 11.50 -8.46 -1.14
C GLY A 20 11.93 -7.87 0.21
N CYS A 21 11.28 -6.81 0.68
CA CYS A 21 11.62 -6.13 1.95
C CYS A 21 10.65 -6.45 3.09
N VAL A 22 9.75 -7.40 2.92
CA VAL A 22 8.81 -7.79 3.98
C VAL A 22 9.55 -8.63 5.03
N ASP A 23 9.73 -8.06 6.22
CA ASP A 23 10.31 -8.77 7.37
C ASP A 23 9.32 -9.84 7.87
N HIS A 24 9.71 -11.10 7.82
CA HIS A 24 8.85 -12.22 8.24
C HIS A 24 8.42 -12.10 9.70
N ASN A 25 9.31 -11.71 10.62
CA ASN A 25 8.97 -11.61 12.04
C ASN A 25 7.94 -10.51 12.30
N LYS A 26 8.06 -9.39 11.60
CA LYS A 26 7.07 -8.31 11.65
C LYS A 26 5.76 -8.73 11.00
N LEU A 27 5.82 -9.42 9.85
CA LEU A 27 4.63 -9.93 9.17
C LEU A 27 3.80 -10.83 10.11
N TRP A 28 4.44 -11.77 10.81
CA TRP A 28 3.72 -12.67 11.73
C TRP A 28 3.07 -11.93 12.90
N LYS A 29 3.71 -10.89 13.42
CA LYS A 29 3.12 -10.03 14.45
C LYS A 29 1.92 -9.27 13.90
N ILE A 30 2.06 -8.66 12.73
CA ILE A 30 0.99 -7.90 12.06
C ILE A 30 -0.22 -8.80 11.80
N LEU A 31 -0.04 -10.01 11.27
CA LEU A 31 -1.14 -10.94 11.03
C LEU A 31 -1.89 -11.28 12.32
N LYS A 32 -1.17 -11.48 13.41
CA LYS A 32 -1.75 -11.74 14.72
C LYS A 32 -2.52 -10.53 15.26
N GLU A 33 -1.97 -9.32 15.15
CA GLU A 33 -2.62 -8.08 15.59
C GLU A 33 -3.87 -7.73 14.79
N ILE A 34 -3.91 -8.08 13.50
CA ILE A 34 -5.10 -7.93 12.63
C ILE A 34 -6.18 -8.96 12.98
N GLY A 35 -5.84 -10.02 13.72
CA GLY A 35 -6.77 -11.05 14.15
C GLY A 35 -6.82 -12.29 13.24
N ILE A 36 -5.77 -12.51 12.44
CA ILE A 36 -5.64 -13.77 11.69
C ILE A 36 -5.42 -14.92 12.70
N PRO A 37 -6.18 -16.02 12.59
CA PRO A 37 -6.08 -17.15 13.50
C PRO A 37 -4.68 -17.76 13.54
N ASP A 38 -4.24 -18.17 14.74
CA ASP A 38 -2.88 -18.68 14.99
C ASP A 38 -2.54 -19.89 14.10
N HIS A 39 -3.50 -20.77 13.80
CA HIS A 39 -3.26 -21.92 12.92
C HIS A 39 -2.93 -21.52 11.49
N LEU A 40 -3.56 -20.47 10.95
CA LEU A 40 -3.26 -19.93 9.62
C LEU A 40 -1.91 -19.22 9.61
N THR A 41 -1.62 -18.43 10.64
CA THR A 41 -0.31 -17.78 10.78
C THR A 41 0.82 -18.81 10.87
N THR A 42 0.59 -19.93 11.59
CA THR A 42 1.55 -21.04 11.68
C THR A 42 1.75 -21.72 10.32
N LEU A 43 0.68 -21.95 9.58
CA LEU A 43 0.74 -22.51 8.22
C LEU A 43 1.58 -21.61 7.29
N LEU A 44 1.31 -20.30 7.31
CA LEU A 44 2.08 -19.34 6.51
C LEU A 44 3.54 -19.31 6.95
N ARG A 45 3.80 -19.33 8.26
CA ARG A 45 5.18 -19.36 8.78
C ARG A 45 5.93 -20.61 8.30
N ASN A 46 5.30 -21.78 8.32
CA ASN A 46 5.89 -23.02 7.82
C ASN A 46 6.15 -22.98 6.31
N LEU A 47 5.29 -22.30 5.55
CA LEU A 47 5.47 -22.10 4.10
C LEU A 47 6.73 -21.27 3.79
N TYR A 48 7.08 -20.31 4.66
CA TYR A 48 8.23 -19.43 4.50
C TYR A 48 9.46 -19.88 5.34
N ALA A 49 9.32 -20.93 6.15
CA ALA A 49 10.43 -21.48 6.92
C ALA A 49 11.41 -22.24 6.00
N ASP A 50 12.68 -22.17 6.36
CA ASP A 50 13.77 -22.93 5.73
C ASP A 50 13.86 -22.81 4.20
N GLN A 51 13.42 -21.68 3.66
CA GLN A 51 13.52 -21.41 2.24
C GLN A 51 14.97 -21.09 1.86
N GLU A 52 15.46 -21.78 0.86
CA GLU A 52 16.79 -21.59 0.31
C GLU A 52 16.72 -21.23 -1.17
N ALA A 53 17.69 -20.47 -1.62
CA ALA A 53 17.83 -20.11 -3.01
C ALA A 53 19.27 -20.29 -3.50
N THR A 54 19.39 -20.46 -4.80
CA THR A 54 20.66 -20.42 -5.53
C THR A 54 20.48 -19.60 -6.79
N VAL A 55 21.52 -18.91 -7.21
CA VAL A 55 21.50 -18.07 -8.42
C VAL A 55 22.37 -18.72 -9.49
N ARG A 56 21.81 -18.88 -10.69
CA ARG A 56 22.58 -19.34 -11.85
C ARG A 56 23.38 -18.16 -12.41
N ILE A 57 24.70 -18.31 -12.48
CA ILE A 57 25.62 -17.31 -13.01
C ILE A 57 26.41 -17.93 -14.17
N GLY A 58 26.08 -17.56 -15.41
CA GLY A 58 26.77 -18.04 -16.61
C GLY A 58 26.90 -19.57 -16.64
N HIS A 59 28.09 -20.10 -16.37
CA HIS A 59 28.40 -21.54 -16.41
C HIS A 59 28.31 -22.24 -15.04
N GLY A 60 27.77 -21.60 -14.00
CA GLY A 60 27.67 -22.18 -12.65
C GLY A 60 26.49 -21.71 -11.85
N THR A 61 26.38 -22.22 -10.63
CA THR A 61 25.41 -21.78 -9.63
C THR A 61 26.15 -21.33 -8.37
N THR A 62 25.57 -20.38 -7.64
CA THR A 62 26.08 -20.00 -6.31
C THR A 62 25.88 -21.16 -5.32
N ALA A 63 26.54 -21.09 -4.15
CA ALA A 63 26.14 -21.88 -3.01
C ALA A 63 24.69 -21.53 -2.62
N TRP A 64 23.99 -22.49 -2.01
CA TRP A 64 22.67 -22.27 -1.44
C TRP A 64 22.74 -21.27 -0.29
N PHE A 65 21.78 -20.36 -0.23
CA PHE A 65 21.68 -19.39 0.85
C PHE A 65 20.23 -19.29 1.36
N GLN A 66 20.08 -19.04 2.64
CA GLN A 66 18.78 -18.94 3.30
C GLN A 66 18.08 -17.63 2.90
N ILE A 67 16.76 -17.71 2.68
CA ILE A 67 15.89 -16.55 2.45
C ILE A 67 15.25 -16.19 3.78
N GLY A 68 15.71 -15.08 4.39
CA GLY A 68 15.22 -14.61 5.69
C GLY A 68 14.15 -13.54 5.63
N GLU A 69 13.88 -12.97 4.46
CA GLU A 69 12.93 -11.86 4.25
C GLU A 69 12.29 -11.93 2.87
N GLY A 70 11.20 -11.20 2.70
CA GLY A 70 10.49 -11.08 1.45
C GLY A 70 9.34 -12.08 1.29
N VAL A 71 8.44 -11.76 0.37
CA VAL A 71 7.37 -12.63 -0.10
C VAL A 71 7.55 -12.89 -1.59
N HIS A 72 7.20 -14.08 -2.05
CA HIS A 72 7.43 -14.51 -3.44
C HIS A 72 6.64 -13.64 -4.43
N GLN A 73 7.30 -13.08 -5.44
CA GLN A 73 6.64 -12.21 -6.43
C GLN A 73 5.55 -12.93 -7.24
N ASP A 74 5.76 -14.18 -7.59
CA ASP A 74 4.84 -14.97 -8.43
C ASP A 74 3.85 -15.83 -7.63
N CYS A 75 3.75 -15.62 -6.31
CA CYS A 75 2.81 -16.34 -5.46
C CYS A 75 1.49 -15.59 -5.32
N ILE A 76 0.37 -16.28 -5.49
CA ILE A 76 -0.99 -15.72 -5.32
C ILE A 76 -1.24 -15.13 -3.93
N LEU A 77 -0.55 -15.62 -2.90
CA LEU A 77 -0.67 -15.13 -1.53
C LEU A 77 0.09 -13.83 -1.28
N SER A 78 1.16 -13.56 -2.02
CA SER A 78 2.05 -12.43 -1.77
C SER A 78 1.37 -11.07 -1.87
N PRO A 79 0.52 -10.78 -2.88
CA PRO A 79 -0.25 -9.55 -2.91
C PRO A 79 -1.18 -9.39 -1.71
N CYS A 80 -1.79 -10.49 -1.24
CA CYS A 80 -2.66 -10.48 -0.07
C CYS A 80 -1.88 -10.18 1.21
N LEU A 81 -0.74 -10.84 1.42
CA LEU A 81 0.13 -10.62 2.58
C LEU A 81 0.68 -9.20 2.59
N PHE A 82 1.11 -8.70 1.43
CA PHE A 82 1.58 -7.33 1.31
C PHE A 82 0.45 -6.32 1.58
N ASN A 83 -0.77 -6.55 1.09
CA ASN A 83 -1.91 -5.68 1.37
C ASN A 83 -2.23 -5.62 2.87
N LEU A 84 -2.15 -6.74 3.60
CA LEU A 84 -2.33 -6.75 5.06
C LEU A 84 -1.22 -5.96 5.77
N TYR A 85 0.02 -6.11 5.30
CA TYR A 85 1.17 -5.36 5.79
C TYR A 85 1.00 -3.85 5.56
N ALA A 86 0.59 -3.45 4.36
CA ALA A 86 0.30 -2.06 4.02
C ALA A 86 -0.91 -1.51 4.81
N GLN A 87 -1.93 -2.32 5.05
CA GLN A 87 -3.08 -1.92 5.88
C GLN A 87 -2.66 -1.60 7.31
N TYR A 88 -1.79 -2.38 7.89
CA TYR A 88 -1.22 -2.12 9.21
C TYR A 88 -0.50 -0.76 9.26
N ILE A 89 0.32 -0.46 8.24
CA ILE A 89 1.00 0.84 8.12
C ILE A 89 -0.02 1.99 8.09
N MET A 90 -1.06 1.88 7.25
CA MET A 90 -2.07 2.93 7.11
C MET A 90 -2.87 3.15 8.40
N LYS A 91 -3.20 2.06 9.11
CA LYS A 91 -3.89 2.11 10.40
C LYS A 91 -3.03 2.83 11.45
N ASN A 92 -1.75 2.46 11.57
CA ASN A 92 -0.84 3.09 12.53
C ASN A 92 -0.51 4.55 12.17
N ALA A 93 -0.52 4.89 10.89
CA ALA A 93 -0.44 6.28 10.44
C ALA A 93 -1.70 7.10 10.75
N GLY A 94 -2.76 6.48 11.29
CA GLY A 94 -4.01 7.13 11.65
C GLY A 94 -4.87 7.54 10.45
N LEU A 95 -4.70 6.90 9.28
CA LEU A 95 -5.47 7.23 8.10
C LEU A 95 -6.90 6.69 8.17
N ASP A 96 -7.15 5.61 8.88
CA ASP A 96 -8.49 5.02 9.03
C ASP A 96 -9.43 5.95 9.83
N GLU A 97 -8.89 6.74 10.77
CA GLU A 97 -9.61 7.67 11.61
C GLU A 97 -9.63 9.10 11.04
N ALA A 98 -8.83 9.37 10.03
CA ALA A 98 -8.71 10.69 9.46
C ALA A 98 -9.98 11.09 8.71
N GLN A 99 -10.53 12.26 9.05
CA GLN A 99 -11.64 12.86 8.30
C GLN A 99 -11.18 13.47 6.96
N ALA A 100 -9.89 13.64 6.79
CA ALA A 100 -9.29 14.11 5.56
C ALA A 100 -9.30 13.03 4.47
N GLY A 101 -9.70 13.42 3.28
CA GLY A 101 -9.87 12.53 2.13
C GLY A 101 -10.95 13.05 1.21
N ILE A 102 -11.26 12.30 0.18
CA ILE A 102 -12.31 12.66 -0.78
C ILE A 102 -13.62 12.00 -0.35
N LYS A 103 -14.67 12.78 -0.21
CA LYS A 103 -16.00 12.27 0.12
C LYS A 103 -16.72 11.79 -1.14
N ILE A 104 -16.84 10.47 -1.30
CA ILE A 104 -17.58 9.84 -2.38
C ILE A 104 -18.74 9.03 -1.78
N ALA A 105 -19.98 9.35 -2.16
CA ALA A 105 -21.19 8.63 -1.70
C ALA A 105 -21.24 8.43 -0.17
N ARG A 106 -20.95 9.48 0.60
CA ARG A 106 -20.89 9.50 2.08
C ARG A 106 -19.75 8.69 2.70
N ARG A 107 -18.83 8.14 1.90
CA ARG A 107 -17.60 7.48 2.38
C ARG A 107 -16.43 8.42 2.20
N ASN A 108 -15.56 8.45 3.20
CA ASN A 108 -14.30 9.15 3.11
C ASN A 108 -13.25 8.21 2.53
N ILE A 109 -12.64 8.60 1.41
CA ILE A 109 -11.59 7.83 0.73
C ILE A 109 -10.33 8.68 0.77
N ASN A 110 -9.34 8.24 1.53
CA ASN A 110 -8.05 8.92 1.68
C ASN A 110 -6.86 8.12 1.12
N ASN A 111 -7.07 6.83 0.83
CA ASN A 111 -6.05 6.00 0.18
C ASN A 111 -6.68 4.96 -0.75
N LEU A 112 -5.94 4.59 -1.79
CA LEU A 112 -6.21 3.46 -2.67
C LEU A 112 -4.95 2.60 -2.75
N ARG A 113 -5.13 1.27 -2.69
CA ARG A 113 -4.03 0.32 -2.70
C ARG A 113 -4.28 -0.79 -3.70
N TYR A 114 -3.25 -1.12 -4.44
CA TYR A 114 -3.23 -2.27 -5.32
C TYR A 114 -1.83 -2.88 -5.32
N ALA A 115 -1.70 -4.05 -4.70
CA ALA A 115 -0.41 -4.69 -4.44
C ALA A 115 0.56 -3.72 -3.74
N ASP A 116 1.71 -3.43 -4.33
CA ASP A 116 2.72 -2.49 -3.83
C ASP A 116 2.44 -1.02 -4.16
N ASN A 117 1.48 -0.75 -5.03
CA ASN A 117 1.12 0.63 -5.38
C ASN A 117 0.14 1.21 -4.38
N THR A 118 0.51 2.31 -3.76
CA THR A 118 -0.34 3.06 -2.83
C THR A 118 -0.52 4.48 -3.31
N THR A 119 -1.76 4.96 -3.30
CA THR A 119 -2.09 6.36 -3.61
C THR A 119 -2.79 6.98 -2.42
N LEU A 120 -2.24 8.07 -1.89
CA LEU A 120 -2.90 8.90 -0.87
C LEU A 120 -3.64 10.03 -1.56
N MET A 121 -4.79 10.41 -0.98
CA MET A 121 -5.67 11.47 -1.48
C MET A 121 -6.12 12.36 -0.34
N ALA A 122 -6.08 13.68 -0.56
CA ALA A 122 -6.63 14.67 0.37
C ALA A 122 -7.05 15.94 -0.36
N GLU A 123 -8.01 16.68 0.22
CA GLU A 123 -8.50 17.95 -0.29
C GLU A 123 -7.65 19.15 0.16
N SER A 124 -6.68 18.94 1.04
CA SER A 124 -5.91 20.00 1.69
C SER A 124 -4.41 19.69 1.82
N GLU A 125 -3.67 20.62 2.42
CA GLU A 125 -2.25 20.43 2.78
C GLU A 125 -1.99 19.32 3.80
N GLU A 126 -3.03 18.75 4.39
CA GLU A 126 -2.94 17.59 5.30
C GLU A 126 -2.27 16.37 4.66
N LEU A 127 -2.27 16.30 3.32
CA LEU A 127 -1.57 15.25 2.57
C LEU A 127 -0.10 15.15 2.98
N LYS A 128 0.58 16.28 3.24
CA LYS A 128 1.98 16.25 3.71
C LYS A 128 2.12 15.58 5.08
N SER A 129 1.20 15.87 5.99
CA SER A 129 1.18 15.26 7.32
C SER A 129 0.97 13.75 7.23
N PHE A 130 0.01 13.30 6.42
CA PHE A 130 -0.23 11.89 6.17
C PHE A 130 0.97 11.21 5.54
N LEU A 131 1.56 11.85 4.56
CA LEU A 131 2.75 11.33 3.88
C LEU A 131 3.90 11.08 4.86
N MET A 132 4.17 12.02 5.75
CA MET A 132 5.23 11.88 6.76
C MET A 132 4.91 10.76 7.76
N LYS A 133 3.66 10.62 8.20
CA LYS A 133 3.24 9.52 9.08
C LYS A 133 3.39 8.17 8.39
N VAL A 134 2.90 8.03 7.16
CA VAL A 134 3.03 6.79 6.38
C VAL A 134 4.49 6.45 6.13
N LYS A 135 5.32 7.45 5.84
CA LYS A 135 6.77 7.25 5.69
C LYS A 135 7.39 6.67 6.95
N ASN A 136 7.17 7.31 8.09
CA ASN A 136 7.72 6.87 9.37
C ASN A 136 7.27 5.45 9.72
N GLU A 137 5.97 5.16 9.56
CA GLU A 137 5.44 3.82 9.82
C GLU A 137 5.98 2.78 8.84
N SER A 138 6.17 3.14 7.57
CA SER A 138 6.80 2.25 6.57
C SER A 138 8.24 1.91 6.96
N GLU A 139 9.03 2.92 7.36
CA GLU A 139 10.41 2.72 7.83
C GLU A 139 10.47 1.88 9.11
N ASN A 140 9.53 2.07 10.05
CA ASN A 140 9.42 1.27 11.28
C ASN A 140 9.22 -0.23 10.99
N VAL A 141 8.52 -0.55 9.92
CA VAL A 141 8.32 -1.95 9.50
C VAL A 141 9.34 -2.45 8.47
N GLY A 142 10.31 -1.63 8.09
CA GLY A 142 11.41 -2.01 7.19
C GLY A 142 11.12 -1.78 5.70
N LEU A 143 10.02 -1.11 5.35
CA LEU A 143 9.74 -0.73 3.97
C LEU A 143 10.34 0.64 3.65
N ASN A 144 11.31 0.68 2.74
CA ASN A 144 11.81 1.92 2.19
C ASN A 144 10.86 2.46 1.13
N SER A 145 10.13 3.51 1.45
CA SER A 145 9.21 4.17 0.52
C SER A 145 9.93 5.18 -0.36
N ALA A 146 9.88 4.99 -1.68
CA ALA A 146 10.24 6.02 -2.64
C ALA A 146 8.98 6.81 -3.03
N PHE A 147 8.90 8.05 -2.61
CA PHE A 147 7.78 8.92 -3.01
C PHE A 147 7.97 9.39 -4.44
N ARG A 148 7.24 8.79 -5.39
CA ARG A 148 7.47 9.05 -6.82
C ARG A 148 6.85 10.32 -7.35
N LYS A 149 5.70 10.81 -6.85
CA LYS A 149 5.12 12.05 -7.41
C LYS A 149 3.94 12.60 -6.61
N LEU A 150 4.04 13.87 -6.22
CA LEU A 150 2.90 14.70 -5.85
C LEU A 150 2.27 15.25 -7.13
N ARG A 151 0.98 14.98 -7.37
CA ARG A 151 0.20 15.61 -8.43
C ARG A 151 -1.04 16.26 -7.82
N SER A 152 -1.26 17.52 -8.13
CA SER A 152 -2.54 18.18 -7.89
C SER A 152 -3.42 18.02 -9.11
N TRP A 153 -4.65 17.61 -8.92
CA TRP A 153 -5.66 17.53 -9.96
C TRP A 153 -6.84 18.40 -9.57
N ASN A 154 -7.19 19.37 -10.42
CA ASN A 154 -8.45 20.07 -10.31
C ASN A 154 -9.53 19.18 -10.94
N LEU A 155 -10.36 18.54 -10.14
CA LEU A 155 -11.56 17.90 -10.66
C LEU A 155 -12.55 18.99 -11.07
N VAL A 156 -12.55 19.31 -12.36
CA VAL A 156 -13.65 20.03 -12.97
C VAL A 156 -14.71 18.99 -13.28
N PRO A 157 -15.92 19.06 -12.71
CA PRO A 157 -17.02 18.22 -13.15
C PRO A 157 -17.39 18.66 -14.58
N SER A 158 -16.99 17.93 -15.59
CA SER A 158 -17.51 18.11 -16.92
C SER A 158 -18.91 17.50 -16.98
N LEU A 159 -19.91 18.25 -16.52
CA LEU A 159 -21.30 18.01 -16.85
C LEU A 159 -21.60 18.77 -18.15
N HIS A 160 -21.14 18.28 -19.29
CA HIS A 160 -21.80 18.52 -20.56
C HIS A 160 -22.73 17.35 -20.84
N GLY A 161 -23.87 17.34 -20.16
CA GLY A 161 -25.06 16.69 -20.70
C GLY A 161 -25.49 17.51 -21.92
N LYS A 162 -25.22 17.03 -23.12
CA LYS A 162 -25.91 17.49 -24.31
C LYS A 162 -27.38 17.15 -24.13
N GLU A 163 -28.19 18.17 -23.86
CA GLU A 163 -29.62 18.11 -24.16
C GLU A 163 -29.73 17.92 -25.69
N MET A 164 -30.13 16.71 -26.10
CA MET A 164 -30.62 16.51 -27.44
C MET A 164 -32.01 17.14 -27.52
N GLY A 165 -32.05 18.34 -28.12
CA GLY A 165 -33.28 19.01 -28.45
C GLY A 165 -34.14 18.12 -29.35
N LYS A 166 -35.40 17.97 -28.96
CA LYS A 166 -36.48 17.50 -29.84
C LYS A 166 -36.77 18.59 -30.85
N GLN A 167 -36.72 18.24 -32.11
CA GLN A 167 -37.59 18.74 -33.16
C GLN A 167 -38.42 17.57 -33.69
#